data_29930b55b9206a055efbcbc38bf5415c
#
_entry.id   29930b55b9206a055efbcbc38bf5415c
#
_cell.length_a   1.000
_cell.length_b   1.000
_cell.length_c   1.000
_cell.angle_alpha   90.00
_cell.angle_beta   90.00
_cell.angle_gamma   90.00
#
_symmetry.space_group_name_H-M   'P 1'
#
loop_
_entity.id
_entity.type
_entity.pdbx_description
1 polymer ?
#
loop_
_entity_poly.entity_id
_entity_poly.type
_entity_poly.pdbx_seq_one_letter_code
_entity_poly.pdbx_strand_id
1 'polypeptide(L)'
;KISSRSWRCRIVCGGVLTARKSIALPGCNINNPTLTEADLKNLSLAKQYQVTDVMLPFVRNKEDLIILREALKQNNCEDIRIFAKIENMTGVEHLEELLPYCDYIVIARGDLGNVMPLSKLPKVQAYIAKVCKEHNKNFMVVTQMLDSMIRNPYPTRAEVNDIYHAVHQGANALMLTGETAHGRYPVEAMKMLVETANGSLEEL
;
A
#
# COMPACT_ATOMS: atom_id res chain seq x y z
N LYS A 1 -18.19 3.83 24.04
CA LYS A 1 -19.38 4.19 23.27
C LYS A 1 -20.34 4.97 24.17
N ILE A 2 -20.82 6.13 23.74
CA ILE A 2 -21.81 6.93 24.50
C ILE A 2 -23.22 6.68 23.95
N SER A 3 -23.32 6.52 22.63
CA SER A 3 -24.55 6.22 21.93
C SER A 3 -24.25 5.41 20.67
N SER A 4 -25.28 5.04 19.90
CA SER A 4 -25.10 4.39 18.60
C SER A 4 -24.39 5.30 17.58
N ARG A 5 -24.30 6.61 17.85
CA ARG A 5 -23.78 7.61 16.90
C ARG A 5 -22.60 8.44 17.44
N SER A 6 -22.13 8.16 18.67
CA SER A 6 -21.07 8.93 19.29
C SER A 6 -20.11 8.08 20.13
N TRP A 7 -18.86 8.50 20.14
CA TRP A 7 -17.78 7.89 20.91
C TRP A 7 -17.13 8.95 21.79
N ARG A 8 -16.80 8.58 23.02
CA ARG A 8 -15.93 9.37 23.88
C ARG A 8 -14.55 8.74 23.86
N CYS A 9 -13.56 9.52 23.41
CA CYS A 9 -12.17 9.07 23.33
C CYS A 9 -11.32 9.88 24.32
N ARG A 10 -10.30 9.23 24.87
CA ARG A 10 -9.24 9.91 25.62
C ARG A 10 -8.06 10.12 24.68
N ILE A 11 -7.63 11.37 24.54
CA ILE A 11 -6.42 11.71 23.78
C ILE A 11 -5.22 11.21 24.58
N VAL A 12 -4.43 10.31 24.02
CA VAL A 12 -3.23 9.73 24.63
C VAL A 12 -2.00 10.55 24.23
N CYS A 13 -1.96 11.02 22.98
CA CYS A 13 -0.90 11.87 22.47
C CYS A 13 -1.54 13.11 21.83
N GLY A 14 -1.11 14.30 22.22
CA GLY A 14 -1.61 15.55 21.69
C GLY A 14 -1.10 15.83 20.28
N GLY A 15 -1.81 16.70 19.56
CA GLY A 15 -1.43 17.12 18.21
C GLY A 15 -2.54 17.95 17.55
N VAL A 16 -2.29 18.36 16.31
CA VAL A 16 -3.27 19.09 15.49
C VAL A 16 -4.04 18.09 14.63
N LEU A 17 -5.35 17.99 14.85
CA LEU A 17 -6.25 17.20 14.02
C LEU A 17 -6.92 18.12 13.00
N THR A 18 -6.56 17.94 11.73
CA THR A 18 -7.17 18.69 10.64
C THR A 18 -8.38 17.95 10.06
N ALA A 19 -9.20 18.63 9.24
CA ALA A 19 -10.32 18.01 8.55
C ALA A 19 -9.88 16.89 7.58
N ARG A 20 -10.80 15.98 7.28
CA ARG A 20 -10.63 14.87 6.30
C ARG A 20 -9.50 13.89 6.65
N LYS A 21 -9.24 13.66 7.93
CA LYS A 21 -8.31 12.61 8.36
C LYS A 21 -9.04 11.28 8.48
N SER A 22 -8.40 10.23 7.98
CA SER A 22 -8.84 8.84 8.19
C SER A 22 -8.61 8.43 9.64
N ILE A 23 -9.37 7.44 10.09
CA ILE A 23 -9.23 6.82 11.40
C ILE A 23 -8.92 5.34 11.22
N ALA A 24 -7.92 4.85 11.93
CA ALA A 24 -7.67 3.42 12.06
C ALA A 24 -8.32 2.91 13.35
N LEU A 25 -8.95 1.75 13.29
CA LEU A 25 -9.59 1.08 14.43
C LEU A 25 -8.97 -0.32 14.57
N PRO A 26 -7.84 -0.45 15.29
CA PRO A 26 -7.18 -1.75 15.45
C PRO A 26 -8.12 -2.79 16.06
N GLY A 27 -8.15 -4.00 15.49
CA GLY A 27 -9.01 -5.08 15.94
C GLY A 27 -10.51 -4.93 15.60
N CYS A 28 -10.88 -3.94 14.82
CA CYS A 28 -12.26 -3.76 14.34
C CYS A 28 -12.35 -4.10 12.85
N ASN A 29 -13.18 -5.07 12.52
CA ASN A 29 -13.56 -5.30 11.11
C ASN A 29 -14.72 -4.37 10.75
N ILE A 30 -14.46 -3.44 9.82
CA ILE A 30 -15.47 -2.58 9.25
C ILE A 30 -15.96 -3.26 7.97
N ASN A 31 -17.23 -3.63 7.95
CA ASN A 31 -17.83 -4.31 6.80
C ASN A 31 -18.29 -3.28 5.75
N ASN A 32 -17.31 -2.65 5.09
CA ASN A 32 -17.53 -1.76 3.96
C ASN A 32 -17.61 -2.57 2.66
N PRO A 33 -18.37 -2.10 1.65
CA PRO A 33 -18.32 -2.68 0.32
C PRO A 33 -16.89 -2.57 -0.24
N THR A 34 -16.49 -3.57 -1.01
CA THR A 34 -15.16 -3.61 -1.66
C THR A 34 -14.99 -2.47 -2.66
N LEU A 35 -16.04 -2.19 -3.44
CA LEU A 35 -16.08 -1.09 -4.40
C LEU A 35 -17.25 -0.16 -4.04
N THR A 36 -16.98 1.13 -4.09
CA THR A 36 -18.02 2.17 -3.97
C THR A 36 -18.67 2.44 -5.33
N GLU A 37 -19.79 3.15 -5.33
CA GLU A 37 -20.40 3.63 -6.58
C GLU A 37 -19.45 4.50 -7.42
N ALA A 38 -18.60 5.28 -6.74
CA ALA A 38 -17.58 6.10 -7.41
C ALA A 38 -16.52 5.22 -8.07
N ASP A 39 -16.09 4.13 -7.42
CA ASP A 39 -15.14 3.18 -8.00
C ASP A 39 -15.72 2.50 -9.23
N LEU A 40 -16.96 2.03 -9.18
CA LEU A 40 -17.65 1.42 -10.32
C LEU A 40 -17.77 2.40 -11.50
N LYS A 41 -18.09 3.67 -11.22
CA LYS A 41 -18.11 4.72 -12.23
C LYS A 41 -16.72 4.96 -12.84
N ASN A 42 -15.68 4.99 -12.03
CA ASN A 42 -14.31 5.16 -12.51
C ASN A 42 -13.87 3.97 -13.37
N LEU A 43 -14.18 2.74 -12.96
CA LEU A 43 -13.89 1.53 -13.73
C LEU A 43 -14.57 1.53 -15.11
N SER A 44 -15.79 2.08 -15.23
CA SER A 44 -16.46 2.21 -16.53
C SER A 44 -15.74 3.11 -17.54
N LEU A 45 -14.84 3.96 -17.07
CA LEU A 45 -14.01 4.85 -17.88
C LEU A 45 -12.62 4.26 -18.18
N ALA A 46 -12.25 3.14 -17.55
CA ALA A 46 -10.89 2.60 -17.61
C ALA A 46 -10.42 2.35 -19.05
N LYS A 47 -11.27 1.77 -19.88
CA LYS A 47 -10.95 1.52 -21.30
C LYS A 47 -10.76 2.80 -22.10
N GLN A 48 -11.61 3.80 -21.89
CA GLN A 48 -11.51 5.10 -22.55
C GLN A 48 -10.19 5.79 -22.26
N TYR A 49 -9.70 5.69 -21.00
CA TYR A 49 -8.45 6.32 -20.56
C TYR A 49 -7.23 5.40 -20.65
N GLN A 50 -7.36 4.24 -21.29
CA GLN A 50 -6.27 3.27 -21.49
C GLN A 50 -5.58 2.88 -20.17
N VAL A 51 -6.38 2.68 -19.10
CA VAL A 51 -5.87 2.23 -17.81
C VAL A 51 -5.33 0.81 -17.95
N THR A 52 -4.11 0.59 -17.52
CA THR A 52 -3.41 -0.72 -17.59
C THR A 52 -3.38 -1.43 -16.25
N ASP A 53 -3.51 -0.69 -15.17
CA ASP A 53 -3.36 -1.20 -13.80
C ASP A 53 -4.36 -0.54 -12.86
N VAL A 54 -4.90 -1.30 -11.93
CA VAL A 54 -5.73 -0.78 -10.84
C VAL A 54 -5.19 -1.25 -9.49
N MET A 55 -5.28 -0.39 -8.49
CA MET A 55 -4.83 -0.69 -7.14
C MET A 55 -6.03 -0.71 -6.19
N LEU A 56 -6.31 -1.89 -5.60
CA LEU A 56 -7.39 -2.07 -4.65
C LEU A 56 -6.88 -1.84 -3.22
N PRO A 57 -7.35 -0.81 -2.50
CA PRO A 57 -6.97 -0.60 -1.11
C PRO A 57 -7.72 -1.55 -0.17
N PHE A 58 -7.18 -1.72 1.04
CA PHE A 58 -7.81 -2.44 2.16
C PHE A 58 -8.28 -3.88 1.85
N VAL A 59 -7.57 -4.60 0.99
CA VAL A 59 -7.86 -6.00 0.66
C VAL A 59 -7.84 -6.85 1.92
N ARG A 60 -8.91 -7.64 2.14
CA ARG A 60 -9.12 -8.48 3.31
C ARG A 60 -9.05 -9.97 2.99
N ASN A 61 -9.60 -10.35 1.83
CA ASN A 61 -9.77 -11.73 1.40
C ASN A 61 -9.86 -11.80 -0.13
N LYS A 62 -9.90 -13.01 -0.68
CA LYS A 62 -10.01 -13.23 -2.13
C LYS A 62 -11.30 -12.70 -2.74
N GLU A 63 -12.39 -12.66 -1.97
CA GLU A 63 -13.68 -12.15 -2.42
C GLU A 63 -13.59 -10.69 -2.85
N ASP A 64 -12.79 -9.86 -2.16
CA ASP A 64 -12.54 -8.47 -2.56
C ASP A 64 -11.92 -8.40 -3.97
N LEU A 65 -10.99 -9.27 -4.29
CA LEU A 65 -10.31 -9.33 -5.59
C LEU A 65 -11.22 -9.91 -6.69
N ILE A 66 -12.05 -10.89 -6.35
CA ILE A 66 -13.04 -11.46 -7.26
C ILE A 66 -14.06 -10.39 -7.66
N ILE A 67 -14.59 -9.62 -6.70
CA ILE A 67 -15.52 -8.51 -6.96
C ILE A 67 -14.90 -7.50 -7.92
N LEU A 68 -13.63 -7.11 -7.70
CA LEU A 68 -12.95 -6.18 -8.61
C LEU A 68 -12.76 -6.79 -10.00
N ARG A 69 -12.36 -8.06 -10.09
CA ARG A 69 -12.16 -8.76 -11.37
C ARG A 69 -13.47 -8.85 -12.17
N GLU A 70 -14.58 -9.13 -11.51
CA GLU A 70 -15.90 -9.14 -12.13
C GLU A 70 -16.31 -7.74 -12.63
N ALA A 71 -16.06 -6.70 -11.84
CA ALA A 71 -16.33 -5.32 -12.26
C ALA A 71 -15.47 -4.91 -13.47
N LEU A 72 -14.21 -5.31 -13.54
CA LEU A 72 -13.36 -5.10 -14.71
C LEU A 72 -13.90 -5.85 -15.93
N LYS A 73 -14.30 -7.11 -15.78
CA LYS A 73 -14.90 -7.91 -16.85
C LYS A 73 -16.17 -7.29 -17.41
N GLN A 74 -17.07 -6.78 -16.56
CA GLN A 74 -18.28 -6.09 -16.98
C GLN A 74 -18.01 -4.84 -17.83
N ASN A 75 -16.79 -4.27 -17.73
CA ASN A 75 -16.35 -3.10 -18.51
C ASN A 75 -15.41 -3.46 -19.68
N ASN A 76 -15.28 -4.76 -20.03
CA ASN A 76 -14.36 -5.27 -21.06
C ASN A 76 -12.90 -4.83 -20.81
N CYS A 77 -12.45 -5.00 -19.57
CA CYS A 77 -11.15 -4.59 -19.06
C CYS A 77 -10.44 -5.75 -18.34
N GLU A 78 -10.58 -6.98 -18.83
CA GLU A 78 -10.04 -8.20 -18.20
C GLU A 78 -8.51 -8.18 -18.14
N ASP A 79 -7.86 -7.52 -19.07
CA ASP A 79 -6.39 -7.42 -19.20
C ASP A 79 -5.76 -6.45 -18.17
N ILE A 80 -6.57 -5.65 -17.47
CA ILE A 80 -6.08 -4.74 -16.44
C ILE A 80 -5.52 -5.53 -15.27
N ARG A 81 -4.26 -5.23 -14.89
CA ARG A 81 -3.59 -5.85 -13.75
C ARG A 81 -4.14 -5.32 -12.44
N ILE A 82 -4.22 -6.20 -11.45
CA ILE A 82 -4.69 -5.88 -10.10
C ILE A 82 -3.52 -5.84 -9.12
N PHE A 83 -3.36 -4.71 -8.45
CA PHE A 83 -2.45 -4.49 -7.34
C PHE A 83 -3.24 -4.55 -6.03
N ALA A 84 -3.04 -5.61 -5.24
CA ALA A 84 -3.73 -5.83 -3.98
C ALA A 84 -2.96 -5.17 -2.82
N LYS A 85 -3.53 -4.13 -2.21
CA LYS A 85 -2.90 -3.43 -1.07
C LYS A 85 -3.18 -4.17 0.23
N ILE A 86 -2.11 -4.63 0.88
CA ILE A 86 -2.15 -5.24 2.20
C ILE A 86 -1.94 -4.15 3.24
N GLU A 87 -3.03 -3.75 3.89
CA GLU A 87 -3.13 -2.59 4.79
C GLU A 87 -3.69 -2.95 6.17
N ASN A 88 -4.06 -4.21 6.37
CA ASN A 88 -4.66 -4.72 7.61
C ASN A 88 -4.18 -6.15 7.90
N MET A 89 -4.37 -6.59 9.14
CA MET A 89 -3.93 -7.91 9.56
C MET A 89 -4.72 -9.05 8.90
N THR A 90 -6.00 -8.83 8.58
CA THR A 90 -6.82 -9.81 7.88
C THR A 90 -6.24 -10.15 6.51
N GLY A 91 -5.80 -9.13 5.75
CA GLY A 91 -5.11 -9.33 4.47
C GLY A 91 -3.75 -10.05 4.63
N VAL A 92 -3.04 -9.83 5.73
CA VAL A 92 -1.80 -10.58 6.04
C VAL A 92 -2.10 -12.04 6.35
N GLU A 93 -3.15 -12.31 7.12
CA GLU A 93 -3.57 -13.67 7.51
C GLU A 93 -4.05 -14.51 6.33
N HIS A 94 -4.70 -13.89 5.33
CA HIS A 94 -5.20 -14.55 4.13
C HIS A 94 -4.26 -14.42 2.92
N LEU A 95 -3.02 -13.96 3.11
CA LEU A 95 -2.13 -13.56 2.02
C LEU A 95 -2.02 -14.60 0.90
N GLU A 96 -1.81 -15.87 1.23
CA GLU A 96 -1.64 -16.94 0.24
C GLU A 96 -2.90 -17.15 -0.60
N GLU A 97 -4.09 -16.97 -0.01
CA GLU A 97 -5.37 -17.08 -0.73
C GLU A 97 -5.58 -15.93 -1.73
N LEU A 98 -4.91 -14.78 -1.53
CA LEU A 98 -5.02 -13.62 -2.41
C LEU A 98 -4.19 -13.79 -3.70
N LEU A 99 -3.06 -14.50 -3.62
CA LEU A 99 -2.07 -14.54 -4.68
C LEU A 99 -2.61 -14.95 -6.06
N PRO A 100 -3.53 -15.93 -6.19
CA PRO A 100 -4.07 -16.29 -7.50
C PRO A 100 -4.95 -15.21 -8.16
N TYR A 101 -5.45 -14.25 -7.39
CA TYR A 101 -6.46 -13.29 -7.83
C TYR A 101 -5.91 -11.89 -8.11
N CYS A 102 -4.62 -11.65 -7.91
CA CYS A 102 -3.95 -10.38 -8.18
C CYS A 102 -2.64 -10.58 -8.94
N ASP A 103 -2.13 -9.52 -9.54
CA ASP A 103 -0.87 -9.51 -10.26
C ASP A 103 0.29 -9.05 -9.36
N TYR A 104 0.01 -8.12 -8.46
CA TYR A 104 0.97 -7.59 -7.48
C TYR A 104 0.37 -7.57 -6.08
N ILE A 105 1.20 -7.86 -5.08
CA ILE A 105 0.95 -7.54 -3.69
C ILE A 105 1.61 -6.20 -3.37
N VAL A 106 0.90 -5.30 -2.72
CA VAL A 106 1.43 -3.99 -2.29
C VAL A 106 1.51 -3.96 -0.77
N ILE A 107 2.72 -3.90 -0.24
CA ILE A 107 2.99 -3.81 1.20
C ILE A 107 2.84 -2.36 1.62
N ALA A 108 1.65 -1.99 2.08
CA ALA A 108 1.30 -0.61 2.44
C ALA A 108 1.63 -0.33 3.91
N ARG A 109 2.89 0.01 4.17
CA ARG A 109 3.47 0.13 5.52
C ARG A 109 2.81 1.18 6.39
N GLY A 110 2.28 2.24 5.79
CA GLY A 110 1.60 3.32 6.51
C GLY A 110 0.39 2.80 7.28
N ASP A 111 -0.55 2.16 6.58
CA ASP A 111 -1.78 1.65 7.19
C ASP A 111 -1.52 0.40 8.04
N LEU A 112 -0.64 -0.50 7.63
CA LEU A 112 -0.20 -1.62 8.47
C LEU A 112 0.41 -1.14 9.79
N GLY A 113 1.21 -0.07 9.77
CA GLY A 113 1.79 0.54 10.97
C GLY A 113 0.76 1.17 11.93
N ASN A 114 -0.45 1.47 11.44
CA ASN A 114 -1.54 1.98 12.26
C ASN A 114 -2.35 0.88 12.96
N VAL A 115 -2.27 -0.37 12.48
CA VAL A 115 -3.06 -1.50 13.02
C VAL A 115 -2.24 -2.49 13.83
N MET A 116 -0.93 -2.30 13.90
CA MET A 116 0.00 -3.14 14.70
C MET A 116 1.08 -2.30 15.37
N PRO A 117 1.81 -2.83 16.37
CA PRO A 117 3.01 -2.18 16.90
C PRO A 117 4.07 -2.00 15.80
N LEU A 118 4.60 -0.77 15.63
CA LEU A 118 5.60 -0.45 14.62
C LEU A 118 6.84 -1.37 14.67
N SER A 119 7.23 -1.84 15.87
CA SER A 119 8.34 -2.78 16.04
C SER A 119 8.13 -4.13 15.32
N LYS A 120 6.90 -4.48 14.99
CA LYS A 120 6.55 -5.72 14.27
C LYS A 120 6.47 -5.53 12.75
N LEU A 121 6.37 -4.29 12.27
CA LEU A 121 6.19 -3.99 10.85
C LEU A 121 7.30 -4.58 9.96
N PRO A 122 8.61 -4.48 10.30
CA PRO A 122 9.66 -5.09 9.48
C PRO A 122 9.52 -6.61 9.36
N LYS A 123 9.07 -7.29 10.43
CA LYS A 123 8.82 -8.74 10.40
C LYS A 123 7.66 -9.11 9.48
N VAL A 124 6.59 -8.31 9.48
CA VAL A 124 5.43 -8.52 8.60
C VAL A 124 5.82 -8.26 7.14
N GLN A 125 6.56 -7.19 6.85
CA GLN A 125 7.09 -6.95 5.50
C GLN A 125 7.95 -8.14 5.03
N ALA A 126 8.88 -8.61 5.84
CA ALA A 126 9.73 -9.76 5.48
C ALA A 126 8.91 -11.04 5.26
N TYR A 127 7.85 -11.27 6.05
CA TYR A 127 6.92 -12.39 5.86
C TYR A 127 6.20 -12.30 4.51
N ILE A 128 5.61 -11.14 4.20
CA ILE A 128 4.90 -10.93 2.92
C ILE A 128 5.86 -11.11 1.74
N ALA A 129 7.05 -10.51 1.80
CA ALA A 129 8.07 -10.64 0.77
C ALA A 129 8.49 -12.11 0.55
N LYS A 130 8.70 -12.86 1.65
CA LYS A 130 9.01 -14.29 1.59
C LYS A 130 7.91 -15.09 0.90
N VAL A 131 6.66 -14.93 1.31
CA VAL A 131 5.51 -15.63 0.71
C VAL A 131 5.39 -15.29 -0.78
N CYS A 132 5.50 -14.01 -1.15
CA CYS A 132 5.49 -13.60 -2.55
C CYS A 132 6.60 -14.29 -3.36
N LYS A 133 7.82 -14.34 -2.83
CA LYS A 133 8.96 -14.99 -3.50
C LYS A 133 8.75 -16.49 -3.67
N GLU A 134 8.26 -17.20 -2.64
CA GLU A 134 7.97 -18.64 -2.67
C GLU A 134 6.90 -18.99 -3.72
N HIS A 135 5.97 -18.08 -3.98
CA HIS A 135 4.90 -18.25 -4.98
C HIS A 135 5.18 -17.55 -6.32
N ASN A 136 6.38 -17.06 -6.57
CA ASN A 136 6.74 -16.26 -7.76
C ASN A 136 5.76 -15.10 -8.02
N LYS A 137 5.26 -14.47 -6.95
CA LYS A 137 4.36 -13.32 -7.01
C LYS A 137 5.14 -12.03 -6.90
N ASN A 138 4.89 -11.11 -7.81
CA ASN A 138 5.46 -9.77 -7.74
C ASN A 138 4.93 -9.00 -6.54
N PHE A 139 5.79 -8.20 -5.90
CA PHE A 139 5.35 -7.30 -4.85
C PHE A 139 6.01 -5.93 -4.94
N MET A 140 5.33 -4.95 -4.36
CA MET A 140 5.72 -3.55 -4.27
C MET A 140 5.80 -3.14 -2.80
N VAL A 141 6.80 -2.34 -2.44
CA VAL A 141 6.88 -1.72 -1.12
C VAL A 141 6.56 -0.23 -1.23
N VAL A 142 5.68 0.25 -0.36
CA VAL A 142 5.21 1.64 -0.39
C VAL A 142 5.16 2.27 0.99
N THR A 143 5.08 3.59 1.03
CA THR A 143 4.93 4.48 2.18
C THR A 143 6.22 4.69 2.95
N GLN A 144 6.55 5.97 3.15
CA GLN A 144 7.72 6.43 3.90
C GLN A 144 9.05 5.85 3.39
N MET A 145 9.19 5.76 2.07
CA MET A 145 10.46 5.33 1.46
C MET A 145 11.54 6.42 1.61
N LEU A 146 11.13 7.69 1.41
CA LEU A 146 11.98 8.89 1.52
C LEU A 146 11.19 10.03 2.19
N ASP A 147 10.46 9.74 3.27
CA ASP A 147 9.55 10.67 3.95
C ASP A 147 10.21 12.01 4.33
N SER A 148 11.48 11.96 4.74
CA SER A 148 12.23 13.19 5.06
C SER A 148 12.36 14.13 3.86
N MET A 149 12.35 13.61 2.63
CA MET A 149 12.44 14.39 1.41
C MET A 149 11.14 15.12 1.04
N ILE A 150 10.06 14.92 1.76
CA ILE A 150 8.89 15.81 1.71
C ILE A 150 9.32 17.25 2.04
N ARG A 151 10.31 17.41 2.94
CA ARG A 151 10.74 18.72 3.46
C ARG A 151 12.22 19.05 3.21
N ASN A 152 13.06 18.04 3.03
CA ASN A 152 14.51 18.17 2.89
C ASN A 152 14.97 17.73 1.50
N PRO A 153 16.01 18.33 0.92
CA PRO A 153 16.52 17.95 -0.41
C PRO A 153 17.29 16.61 -0.42
N TYR A 154 17.61 16.07 0.75
CA TYR A 154 18.36 14.81 0.91
C TYR A 154 17.66 13.89 1.92
N PRO A 155 17.73 12.56 1.70
CA PRO A 155 17.16 11.58 2.63
C PRO A 155 18.06 11.36 3.85
N THR A 156 17.53 10.65 4.82
CA THR A 156 18.32 10.06 5.90
C THR A 156 19.01 8.77 5.42
N ARG A 157 20.10 8.39 6.10
CA ARG A 157 20.76 7.10 5.84
C ARG A 157 19.86 5.91 6.11
N ALA A 158 18.93 6.03 7.06
CA ALA A 158 17.95 4.99 7.37
C ALA A 158 16.98 4.74 6.20
N GLU A 159 16.52 5.80 5.52
CA GLU A 159 15.66 5.69 4.35
C GLU A 159 16.38 5.05 3.15
N VAL A 160 17.62 5.44 2.90
CA VAL A 160 18.46 4.79 1.86
C VAL A 160 18.64 3.30 2.16
N ASN A 161 18.94 2.96 3.42
CA ASN A 161 19.06 1.57 3.84
C ASN A 161 17.73 0.79 3.75
N ASP A 162 16.60 1.43 3.96
CA ASP A 162 15.28 0.83 3.82
C ASP A 162 14.96 0.48 2.36
N ILE A 163 15.31 1.36 1.41
CA ILE A 163 15.23 1.08 -0.03
C ILE A 163 16.10 -0.14 -0.39
N TYR A 164 17.36 -0.14 0.05
CA TYR A 164 18.28 -1.26 -0.14
C TYR A 164 17.67 -2.57 0.35
N HIS A 165 17.13 -2.59 1.57
CA HIS A 165 16.47 -3.76 2.13
C HIS A 165 15.26 -4.23 1.32
N ALA A 166 14.41 -3.33 0.85
CA ALA A 166 13.25 -3.68 0.04
C ALA A 166 13.68 -4.36 -1.27
N VAL A 167 14.73 -3.83 -1.94
CA VAL A 167 15.31 -4.44 -3.15
C VAL A 167 15.87 -5.83 -2.85
N HIS A 168 16.65 -5.99 -1.79
CA HIS A 168 17.23 -7.29 -1.41
C HIS A 168 16.20 -8.32 -0.93
N GLN A 169 15.05 -7.87 -0.43
CA GLN A 169 13.90 -8.76 -0.19
C GLN A 169 13.24 -9.23 -1.48
N GLY A 170 13.59 -8.66 -2.64
CA GLY A 170 13.09 -9.02 -3.95
C GLY A 170 11.91 -8.19 -4.42
N ALA A 171 11.72 -6.97 -3.89
CA ALA A 171 10.67 -6.07 -4.36
C ALA A 171 10.83 -5.79 -5.86
N ASN A 172 9.76 -6.02 -6.62
CA ASN A 172 9.72 -5.76 -8.07
C ASN A 172 9.43 -4.28 -8.37
N ALA A 173 8.89 -3.56 -7.40
CA ALA A 173 8.60 -2.14 -7.50
C ALA A 173 8.68 -1.45 -6.13
N LEU A 174 8.99 -0.16 -6.17
CA LEU A 174 8.98 0.75 -5.03
C LEU A 174 8.11 1.96 -5.39
N MET A 175 7.34 2.49 -4.44
CA MET A 175 6.46 3.62 -4.71
C MET A 175 6.66 4.73 -3.67
N LEU A 176 6.90 5.94 -4.15
CA LEU A 176 6.79 7.18 -3.38
C LEU A 176 5.31 7.57 -3.26
N THR A 177 4.96 8.27 -2.22
CA THR A 177 3.61 8.75 -1.94
C THR A 177 3.61 10.26 -1.65
N GLY A 178 3.68 10.66 -0.40
CA GLY A 178 3.75 12.06 0.00
C GLY A 178 4.92 12.83 -0.60
N GLU A 179 6.04 12.16 -0.80
CA GLU A 179 7.28 12.70 -1.36
C GLU A 179 7.05 13.32 -2.75
N THR A 180 6.24 12.67 -3.58
CA THR A 180 5.91 13.15 -4.93
C THR A 180 4.56 13.85 -5.02
N ALA A 181 3.59 13.53 -4.13
CA ALA A 181 2.24 14.08 -4.19
C ALA A 181 2.16 15.53 -3.65
N HIS A 182 2.93 15.86 -2.62
CA HIS A 182 2.94 17.19 -1.99
C HIS A 182 4.30 17.58 -1.40
N GLY A 183 5.34 16.79 -1.63
CA GLY A 183 6.70 17.10 -1.20
C GLY A 183 7.27 18.32 -1.90
N ARG A 184 8.28 18.92 -1.31
CA ARG A 184 9.01 20.07 -1.89
C ARG A 184 10.04 19.65 -2.93
N TYR A 185 10.46 18.39 -2.90
CA TYR A 185 11.56 17.85 -3.70
C TYR A 185 11.16 16.56 -4.45
N PRO A 186 10.05 16.58 -5.24
CA PRO A 186 9.50 15.37 -5.85
C PRO A 186 10.44 14.74 -6.88
N VAL A 187 11.16 15.54 -7.64
CA VAL A 187 12.10 15.07 -8.68
C VAL A 187 13.34 14.47 -8.03
N GLU A 188 13.89 15.15 -7.02
CA GLU A 188 15.06 14.70 -6.27
C GLU A 188 14.76 13.40 -5.51
N ALA A 189 13.56 13.28 -4.93
CA ALA A 189 13.12 12.06 -4.26
C ALA A 189 13.01 10.88 -5.23
N MET A 190 12.47 11.10 -6.43
CA MET A 190 12.41 10.06 -7.46
C MET A 190 13.81 9.66 -7.94
N LYS A 191 14.70 10.62 -8.18
CA LYS A 191 16.10 10.33 -8.56
C LYS A 191 16.80 9.51 -7.48
N MET A 192 16.69 9.91 -6.22
CA MET A 192 17.29 9.21 -5.08
C MET A 192 16.76 7.77 -4.95
N LEU A 193 15.44 7.58 -5.12
CA LEU A 193 14.84 6.24 -5.11
C LEU A 193 15.45 5.34 -6.20
N VAL A 194 15.52 5.86 -7.43
CA VAL A 194 16.04 5.11 -8.59
C VAL A 194 17.54 4.83 -8.43
N GLU A 195 18.34 5.83 -8.05
CA GLU A 195 19.79 5.69 -7.82
C GLU A 195 20.08 4.64 -6.73
N THR A 196 19.36 4.71 -5.60
CA THR A 196 19.53 3.74 -4.50
C THR A 196 19.11 2.34 -4.92
N ALA A 197 17.96 2.20 -5.60
CA ALA A 197 17.48 0.89 -6.04
C ALA A 197 18.45 0.25 -7.05
N ASN A 198 18.95 1.00 -8.03
CA ASN A 198 19.92 0.51 -9.00
C ASN A 198 21.25 0.15 -8.35
N GLY A 199 21.80 1.05 -7.53
CA GLY A 199 23.06 0.79 -6.80
C GLY A 199 22.98 -0.39 -5.83
N SER A 200 21.75 -0.75 -5.39
CA SER A 200 21.55 -1.95 -4.56
C SER A 200 21.70 -3.27 -5.32
N LEU A 201 21.70 -3.24 -6.65
CA LEU A 201 21.86 -4.40 -7.53
C LEU A 201 23.27 -4.54 -8.09
N GLU A 202 24.12 -3.52 -7.91
CA GLU A 202 25.50 -3.52 -8.36
C GLU A 202 26.41 -4.26 -7.35
N GLU A 203 27.40 -5.00 -7.86
CA GLU A 203 28.47 -5.57 -7.03
C GLU A 203 29.50 -4.48 -6.69
N LEU A 204 30.06 -4.52 -5.46
CA LEU A 204 31.11 -3.59 -5.00
C LEU A 204 32.46 -3.92 -5.64
#